data_9ed619390273cdc52721dc2b1165bac8
#
_entry.id   9ed619390273cdc52721dc2b1165bac8
#
_cell.length_a   1.000
_cell.length_b   1.000
_cell.length_c   1.000
_cell.angle_alpha   90.00
_cell.angle_beta   90.00
_cell.angle_gamma   90.00
#
_symmetry.space_group_name_H-M   'P 1'
#
loop_
_entity.id
_entity.type
_entity.pdbx_description
1 polymer ?
#
loop_
_entity_poly.entity_id
_entity_poly.type
_entity_poly.pdbx_seq_one_letter_code
_entity_poly.pdbx_strand_id
1 'polypeptide(L)'
;DMNVYSDVKHVIGIVSGKGGVGKSMVTASLANLLASKGYRVGIMDADITGPSIPRMYGLKGPAQADENGILPVLTDNDIKVMSINLLMPDPEAPVVWRGPILANMVKQFWSDVIWGELDYLLVDMPPGTGDVPLTVFQSLPVDGILIVTSPQELVQMIVKKAYNMAKMMNIPI
;
A
#
# COMPACT_ATOMS: atom_id res chain seq x y z
N ASP A 1 -8.78 -1.59 -14.61
CA ASP A 1 -9.66 -0.43 -14.35
C ASP A 1 -10.24 -0.51 -12.94
N MET A 2 -10.47 0.66 -12.36
CA MET A 2 -11.05 0.76 -11.03
C MET A 2 -12.47 0.24 -11.00
N ASN A 3 -12.88 -0.32 -9.84
CA ASN A 3 -14.27 -0.71 -9.59
C ASN A 3 -15.21 0.49 -9.77
N VAL A 4 -16.37 0.26 -10.38
CA VAL A 4 -17.36 1.32 -10.65
C VAL A 4 -17.91 1.99 -9.39
N TYR A 5 -17.78 1.33 -8.24
CA TYR A 5 -18.18 1.86 -6.94
C TYR A 5 -17.03 2.55 -6.19
N SER A 6 -15.93 2.81 -6.88
CA SER A 6 -14.74 3.46 -6.29
C SER A 6 -14.41 4.73 -7.04
N ASP A 7 -14.02 5.75 -6.28
CA ASP A 7 -13.52 7.02 -6.80
C ASP A 7 -12.41 7.52 -5.87
N VAL A 8 -11.17 7.36 -6.31
CA VAL A 8 -9.97 7.71 -5.54
C VAL A 8 -9.32 8.92 -6.18
N LYS A 9 -9.21 10.01 -5.42
CA LYS A 9 -8.66 11.27 -5.93
C LYS A 9 -7.14 11.24 -6.05
N HIS A 10 -6.47 10.69 -5.05
CA HIS A 10 -5.00 10.65 -5.01
C HIS A 10 -4.49 9.30 -4.56
N VAL A 11 -3.52 8.75 -5.28
CA VAL A 11 -2.84 7.52 -4.95
C VAL A 11 -1.38 7.85 -4.61
N ILE A 12 -0.97 7.58 -3.37
CA ILE A 12 0.37 7.89 -2.88
C ILE A 12 1.08 6.59 -2.52
N GLY A 13 2.21 6.32 -3.17
CA GLY A 13 3.06 5.18 -2.84
C GLY A 13 4.02 5.51 -1.72
N ILE A 14 4.07 4.67 -0.70
CA ILE A 14 5.02 4.81 0.41
C ILE A 14 6.15 3.80 0.17
N VAL A 15 7.35 4.30 -0.05
CA VAL A 15 8.50 3.49 -0.46
C VAL A 15 9.65 3.60 0.52
N SER A 16 10.44 2.55 0.59
CA SER A 16 11.73 2.54 1.30
C SER A 16 12.73 1.74 0.48
N GLY A 17 14.02 2.08 0.62
CA GLY A 17 15.08 1.31 -0.04
C GLY A 17 15.36 -0.02 0.65
N LYS A 18 15.01 -0.14 1.93
CA LYS A 18 15.30 -1.30 2.77
C LYS A 18 14.14 -1.58 3.71
N GLY A 19 13.93 -2.85 4.05
CA GLY A 19 12.96 -3.23 5.07
C GLY A 19 13.41 -2.81 6.47
N GLY A 20 12.46 -2.66 7.39
CA GLY A 20 12.73 -2.37 8.79
C GLY A 20 13.07 -0.93 9.12
N VAL A 21 12.82 0.02 8.22
CA VAL A 21 13.07 1.46 8.45
C VAL A 21 11.82 2.21 8.98
N GLY A 22 10.74 1.48 9.25
CA GLY A 22 9.51 2.09 9.76
C GLY A 22 8.53 2.56 8.70
N LYS A 23 8.65 2.08 7.47
CA LYS A 23 7.78 2.47 6.35
C LYS A 23 6.29 2.25 6.67
N SER A 24 5.91 1.08 7.14
CA SER A 24 4.51 0.76 7.45
C SER A 24 3.98 1.59 8.62
N MET A 25 4.82 1.90 9.60
CA MET A 25 4.46 2.81 10.70
C MET A 25 4.21 4.23 10.18
N VAL A 26 5.02 4.71 9.25
CA VAL A 26 4.82 6.01 8.59
C VAL A 26 3.50 6.00 7.81
N THR A 27 3.21 4.93 7.08
CA THR A 27 1.95 4.77 6.36
C THR A 27 0.76 4.90 7.31
N ALA A 28 0.77 4.14 8.41
CA ALA A 28 -0.31 4.17 9.40
C ALA A 28 -0.44 5.55 10.05
N SER A 29 0.68 6.17 10.41
CA SER A 29 0.69 7.50 11.03
C SER A 29 0.14 8.57 10.09
N LEU A 30 0.53 8.53 8.83
CA LEU A 30 0.03 9.46 7.81
C LEU A 30 -1.48 9.26 7.58
N ALA A 31 -1.93 8.01 7.49
CA ALA A 31 -3.33 7.69 7.35
C ALA A 31 -4.16 8.23 8.52
N ASN A 32 -3.69 8.02 9.74
CA ASN A 32 -4.35 8.53 10.94
C ASN A 32 -4.41 10.07 10.95
N LEU A 33 -3.32 10.71 10.56
CA LEU A 33 -3.28 12.18 10.48
C LEU A 33 -4.29 12.71 9.47
N LEU A 34 -4.32 12.14 8.27
CA LEU A 34 -5.25 12.55 7.23
C LEU A 34 -6.70 12.30 7.65
N ALA A 35 -6.98 11.16 8.26
CA ALA A 35 -8.31 10.84 8.77
C ALA A 35 -8.75 11.83 9.86
N SER A 36 -7.83 12.23 10.75
CA SER A 36 -8.09 13.21 11.80
C SER A 36 -8.43 14.60 11.26
N LYS A 37 -8.00 14.89 10.04
CA LYS A 37 -8.31 16.16 9.35
C LYS A 37 -9.60 16.09 8.53
N GLY A 38 -10.32 14.97 8.58
CA GLY A 38 -11.58 14.79 7.88
C GLY A 38 -11.47 14.22 6.47
N TYR A 39 -10.27 13.84 6.03
CA TYR A 39 -10.10 13.17 4.73
C TYR A 39 -10.54 11.72 4.79
N ARG A 40 -11.06 11.23 3.69
CA ARG A 40 -11.42 9.83 3.50
C ARG A 40 -10.18 9.09 3.00
N VAL A 41 -9.72 8.12 3.79
CA VAL A 41 -8.43 7.48 3.57
C VAL A 41 -8.59 5.97 3.44
N GLY A 42 -7.86 5.39 2.49
CA GLY A 42 -7.67 3.95 2.38
C GLY A 42 -6.19 3.60 2.42
N ILE A 43 -5.90 2.38 2.81
CA ILE A 43 -4.55 1.80 2.76
C ILE A 43 -4.61 0.50 1.99
N MET A 44 -3.82 0.41 0.93
CA MET A 44 -3.54 -0.84 0.24
C MET A 44 -2.18 -1.34 0.71
N ASP A 45 -2.18 -2.44 1.47
CA ASP A 45 -0.95 -3.05 1.98
C ASP A 45 -0.39 -4.02 0.94
N ALA A 46 0.61 -3.58 0.21
CA ALA A 46 1.34 -4.39 -0.77
C ALA A 46 2.69 -4.89 -0.23
N ASP A 47 3.02 -4.61 1.03
CA ASP A 47 4.21 -5.10 1.69
C ASP A 47 3.88 -6.34 2.53
N ILE A 48 4.24 -7.50 2.00
CA ILE A 48 4.01 -8.78 2.67
C ILE A 48 5.20 -9.23 3.52
N THR A 49 6.27 -8.47 3.55
CA THR A 49 7.54 -8.89 4.17
C THR A 49 7.76 -8.33 5.56
N GLY A 50 7.03 -7.29 5.97
CA GLY A 50 7.21 -6.60 7.22
C GLY A 50 6.01 -6.71 8.16
N PRO A 51 5.98 -5.91 9.23
CA PRO A 51 4.80 -5.80 10.08
C PRO A 51 3.61 -5.34 9.23
N SER A 52 2.54 -6.10 9.23
CA SER A 52 1.40 -5.81 8.37
C SER A 52 0.57 -4.66 8.92
N ILE A 53 0.00 -3.88 8.03
CA ILE A 53 -0.94 -2.81 8.36
C ILE A 53 -2.13 -3.34 9.17
N PRO A 54 -2.77 -4.48 8.80
CA PRO A 54 -3.85 -5.03 9.61
C PRO A 54 -3.45 -5.29 11.07
N ARG A 55 -2.24 -5.81 11.29
CA ARG A 55 -1.76 -6.08 12.64
C ARG A 55 -1.58 -4.81 13.46
N MET A 56 -1.11 -3.74 12.82
CA MET A 56 -0.94 -2.43 13.48
C MET A 56 -2.26 -1.83 13.96
N TYR A 57 -3.34 -2.08 13.23
CA TYR A 57 -4.69 -1.59 13.57
C TYR A 57 -5.53 -2.61 14.33
N GLY A 58 -4.99 -3.79 14.63
CA GLY A 58 -5.74 -4.86 15.27
C GLY A 58 -6.86 -5.42 14.40
N LEU A 59 -6.73 -5.36 13.10
CA LEU A 59 -7.72 -5.86 12.16
C LEU A 59 -7.56 -7.34 11.92
N LYS A 60 -8.69 -8.03 11.78
CA LYS A 60 -8.74 -9.46 11.48
C LYS A 60 -9.64 -9.71 10.28
N GLY A 61 -9.18 -10.63 9.44
CA GLY A 61 -9.98 -11.12 8.34
C GLY A 61 -10.85 -12.31 8.74
N PRO A 62 -11.39 -12.99 7.77
CA PRO A 62 -11.22 -12.66 6.37
C PRO A 62 -12.03 -11.43 5.96
N ALA A 63 -11.51 -10.68 4.98
CA ALA A 63 -12.29 -9.63 4.33
C ALA A 63 -13.47 -10.27 3.60
N GLN A 64 -14.60 -9.60 3.61
CA GLN A 64 -15.81 -10.10 3.01
C GLN A 64 -15.96 -9.57 1.58
N ALA A 65 -16.75 -10.26 0.79
CA ALA A 65 -17.08 -9.84 -0.56
C ALA A 65 -18.59 -9.98 -0.78
N ASP A 66 -19.10 -9.12 -1.62
CA ASP A 66 -20.47 -9.23 -2.12
C ASP A 66 -20.45 -9.32 -3.65
N GLU A 67 -21.60 -9.20 -4.28
CA GLU A 67 -21.73 -9.26 -5.75
C GLU A 67 -21.03 -8.13 -6.47
N ASN A 68 -20.72 -7.03 -5.78
CA ASN A 68 -20.10 -5.84 -6.35
C ASN A 68 -18.57 -5.84 -6.22
N GLY A 69 -18.02 -6.61 -5.30
CA GLY A 69 -16.57 -6.72 -5.10
C GLY A 69 -16.18 -7.06 -3.67
N ILE A 70 -14.91 -6.87 -3.38
CA ILE A 70 -14.32 -7.13 -2.07
C ILE A 70 -14.51 -5.90 -1.18
N LEU A 71 -14.99 -6.13 0.04
CA LEU A 71 -15.18 -5.05 1.00
C LEU A 71 -13.91 -4.86 1.83
N PRO A 72 -13.33 -3.66 1.84
CA PRO A 72 -12.18 -3.39 2.70
C PRO A 72 -12.59 -3.46 4.18
N VAL A 73 -11.63 -3.78 5.03
CA VAL A 73 -11.84 -3.82 6.47
C VAL A 73 -11.63 -2.42 7.05
N LEU A 74 -12.54 -1.98 7.91
CA LEU A 74 -12.49 -0.64 8.50
C LEU A 74 -11.73 -0.65 9.83
N THR A 75 -10.89 0.37 10.02
CA THR A 75 -10.31 0.67 11.33
C THR A 75 -11.34 1.40 12.20
N ASP A 76 -11.02 1.59 13.48
CA ASP A 76 -11.89 2.31 14.41
C ASP A 76 -12.13 3.77 13.99
N ASN A 77 -11.22 4.36 13.25
CA ASN A 77 -11.32 5.72 12.71
C ASN A 77 -11.69 5.75 11.21
N ASP A 78 -12.37 4.70 10.74
CA ASP A 78 -12.96 4.59 9.40
C ASP A 78 -11.97 4.61 8.24
N ILE A 79 -10.72 4.23 8.47
CA ILE A 79 -9.77 4.00 7.39
C ILE A 79 -10.07 2.64 6.76
N LYS A 80 -10.16 2.60 5.43
CA LYS A 80 -10.43 1.38 4.68
C LYS A 80 -9.11 0.68 4.37
N VAL A 81 -8.95 -0.56 4.84
CA VAL A 81 -7.70 -1.31 4.69
C VAL A 81 -7.94 -2.59 3.89
N MET A 82 -7.05 -2.85 2.95
CA MET A 82 -6.96 -4.13 2.26
C MET A 82 -5.52 -4.61 2.24
N SER A 83 -5.34 -5.86 2.59
CA SER A 83 -4.05 -6.55 2.60
C SER A 83 -4.29 -8.01 2.27
N ILE A 84 -3.27 -8.67 1.71
CA ILE A 84 -3.34 -10.12 1.47
C ILE A 84 -3.62 -10.88 2.77
N ASN A 85 -3.14 -10.39 3.90
CA ASN A 85 -3.35 -11.02 5.20
C ASN A 85 -4.83 -11.04 5.61
N LEU A 86 -5.64 -10.15 5.05
CA LEU A 86 -7.09 -10.12 5.30
C LEU A 86 -7.86 -11.09 4.41
N LEU A 87 -7.23 -11.63 3.38
CA LEU A 87 -7.84 -12.61 2.47
C LEU A 87 -7.45 -14.04 2.83
N MET A 88 -6.32 -14.23 3.51
CA MET A 88 -5.81 -15.56 3.84
C MET A 88 -6.52 -16.13 5.06
N PRO A 89 -6.92 -17.43 5.02
CA PRO A 89 -7.48 -18.11 6.20
C PRO A 89 -6.48 -18.16 7.36
N ASP A 90 -5.19 -18.27 7.06
CA ASP A 90 -4.10 -18.29 8.03
C ASP A 90 -3.08 -17.21 7.65
N PRO A 91 -3.10 -16.05 8.32
CA PRO A 91 -2.19 -14.96 8.01
C PRO A 91 -0.72 -15.28 8.29
N GLU A 92 -0.43 -16.33 9.06
CA GLU A 92 0.94 -16.78 9.35
C GLU A 92 1.45 -17.82 8.37
N ALA A 93 0.60 -18.32 7.46
CA ALA A 93 1.02 -19.29 6.47
C ALA A 93 2.13 -18.72 5.59
N PRO A 94 3.22 -19.48 5.37
CA PRO A 94 4.30 -19.01 4.52
C PRO A 94 3.81 -18.89 3.06
N VAL A 95 4.06 -17.74 2.46
CA VAL A 95 3.72 -17.48 1.06
C VAL A 95 4.96 -16.94 0.35
N VAL A 96 5.27 -17.53 -0.79
CA VAL A 96 6.34 -17.01 -1.66
C VAL A 96 5.70 -16.12 -2.72
N TRP A 97 6.00 -14.83 -2.65
CA TRP A 97 5.49 -13.84 -3.59
C TRP A 97 6.56 -13.46 -4.60
N ARG A 98 6.26 -13.67 -5.85
CA ARG A 98 7.09 -13.20 -6.97
C ARG A 98 6.46 -11.95 -7.55
N GLY A 99 7.29 -11.13 -8.22
CA GLY A 99 6.84 -9.87 -8.81
C GLY A 99 5.55 -9.96 -9.63
N PRO A 100 5.41 -10.90 -10.58
CA PRO A 100 4.18 -11.01 -11.37
C PRO A 100 2.94 -11.35 -10.55
N ILE A 101 3.07 -12.20 -9.54
CA ILE A 101 1.96 -12.57 -8.65
C ILE A 101 1.54 -11.35 -7.81
N LEU A 102 2.51 -10.65 -7.26
CA LEU A 102 2.25 -9.45 -6.47
C LEU A 102 1.61 -8.35 -7.32
N ALA A 103 2.06 -8.16 -8.54
CA ALA A 103 1.47 -7.20 -9.47
C ALA A 103 0.01 -7.53 -9.77
N ASN A 104 -0.31 -8.79 -10.01
CA ASN A 104 -1.68 -9.22 -10.25
C ASN A 104 -2.56 -9.00 -9.03
N MET A 105 -2.05 -9.29 -7.84
CA MET A 105 -2.77 -9.04 -6.59
C MET A 105 -3.07 -7.54 -6.42
N VAL A 106 -2.09 -6.69 -6.67
CA VAL A 106 -2.25 -5.24 -6.54
C VAL A 106 -3.27 -4.72 -7.55
N LYS A 107 -3.22 -5.19 -8.80
CA LYS A 107 -4.22 -4.85 -9.80
C LYS A 107 -5.62 -5.29 -9.38
N GLN A 108 -5.73 -6.47 -8.79
CA GLN A 108 -6.98 -7.01 -8.29
C GLN A 108 -7.51 -6.18 -7.11
N PHE A 109 -6.64 -5.75 -6.20
CA PHE A 109 -7.02 -4.83 -5.12
C PHE A 109 -7.50 -3.48 -5.65
N TRP A 110 -6.93 -3.02 -6.73
CA TRP A 110 -7.37 -1.78 -7.37
C TRP A 110 -8.74 -1.93 -8.03
N SER A 111 -8.98 -3.02 -8.74
CA SER A 111 -10.19 -3.20 -9.54
C SER A 111 -11.33 -3.84 -8.78
N ASP A 112 -11.07 -4.78 -7.86
CA ASP A 112 -12.09 -5.60 -7.23
C ASP A 112 -12.50 -5.12 -5.84
N VAL A 113 -11.65 -4.37 -5.15
CA VAL A 113 -11.98 -3.81 -3.84
C VAL A 113 -12.86 -2.57 -4.03
N ILE A 114 -13.94 -2.51 -3.25
CA ILE A 114 -14.85 -1.36 -3.24
C ILE A 114 -14.28 -0.32 -2.28
N TRP A 115 -13.42 0.55 -2.82
CA TRP A 115 -12.83 1.63 -2.03
C TRP A 115 -13.80 2.75 -1.70
N GLY A 116 -14.86 2.88 -2.50
CA GLY A 116 -15.79 4.00 -2.37
C GLY A 116 -15.11 5.32 -2.75
N GLU A 117 -15.58 6.40 -2.18
CA GLU A 117 -15.00 7.71 -2.38
C GLU A 117 -13.84 7.93 -1.40
N LEU A 118 -12.63 8.04 -1.92
CA LEU A 118 -11.43 8.33 -1.13
C LEU A 118 -10.76 9.60 -1.62
N ASP A 119 -10.31 10.41 -0.65
CA ASP A 119 -9.42 11.52 -0.93
C ASP A 119 -8.00 11.02 -1.18
N TYR A 120 -7.56 10.04 -0.38
CA TYR A 120 -6.24 9.44 -0.47
C TYR A 120 -6.29 7.93 -0.35
N LEU A 121 -5.62 7.24 -1.25
CA LEU A 121 -5.27 5.84 -1.11
C LEU A 121 -3.75 5.76 -0.91
N LEU A 122 -3.33 5.33 0.27
CA LEU A 122 -1.91 5.11 0.57
C LEU A 122 -1.57 3.67 0.23
N VAL A 123 -0.57 3.50 -0.59
CA VAL A 123 -0.08 2.17 -0.97
C VAL A 123 1.21 1.90 -0.24
N ASP A 124 1.17 0.97 0.71
CA ASP A 124 2.36 0.54 1.45
C ASP A 124 3.13 -0.44 0.57
N MET A 125 4.20 0.07 -0.05
CA MET A 125 4.94 -0.62 -1.09
C MET A 125 5.86 -1.70 -0.51
N PRO A 126 6.18 -2.75 -1.28
CA PRO A 126 7.24 -3.67 -0.90
C PRO A 126 8.54 -2.90 -0.71
N PRO A 127 9.42 -3.32 0.21
CA PRO A 127 10.71 -2.65 0.40
C PRO A 127 11.61 -2.86 -0.82
N GLY A 128 12.51 -1.92 -1.01
CA GLY A 128 13.52 -1.99 -2.07
C GLY A 128 13.24 -1.07 -3.24
N THR A 129 14.18 -1.09 -4.19
CA THR A 129 14.18 -0.28 -5.41
C THR A 129 14.34 -1.14 -6.67
N GLY A 130 14.16 -2.45 -6.53
CA GLY A 130 14.30 -3.41 -7.62
C GLY A 130 13.01 -3.66 -8.39
N ASP A 131 12.93 -4.85 -8.97
CA ASP A 131 11.84 -5.21 -9.89
C ASP A 131 10.46 -5.29 -9.22
N VAL A 132 10.40 -5.75 -7.96
CA VAL A 132 9.11 -5.94 -7.28
C VAL A 132 8.41 -4.61 -7.03
N PRO A 133 9.03 -3.62 -6.35
CA PRO A 133 8.41 -2.30 -6.21
C PRO A 133 8.10 -1.64 -7.56
N LEU A 134 9.00 -1.74 -8.52
CA LEU A 134 8.78 -1.17 -9.85
C LEU A 134 7.54 -1.76 -10.51
N THR A 135 7.36 -3.09 -10.41
CA THR A 135 6.20 -3.77 -10.98
C THR A 135 4.90 -3.29 -10.33
N VAL A 136 4.89 -3.07 -9.01
CA VAL A 136 3.73 -2.53 -8.30
C VAL A 136 3.43 -1.11 -8.79
N PHE A 137 4.44 -0.26 -8.93
CA PHE A 137 4.26 1.08 -9.48
C PHE A 137 3.63 1.09 -10.86
N GLN A 138 4.08 0.19 -11.72
CA GLN A 138 3.55 0.08 -13.09
C GLN A 138 2.11 -0.46 -13.12
N SER A 139 1.65 -1.06 -12.03
CA SER A 139 0.33 -1.67 -11.93
C SER A 139 -0.74 -0.71 -11.41
N LEU A 140 -0.35 0.46 -10.89
CA LEU A 140 -1.24 1.43 -10.25
C LEU A 140 -1.02 2.84 -10.83
N PRO A 141 -2.09 3.65 -10.89
CA PRO A 141 -1.98 5.06 -11.29
C PRO A 141 -1.47 5.92 -10.13
N VAL A 142 -0.21 5.77 -9.76
CA VAL A 142 0.38 6.48 -8.62
C VAL A 142 0.61 7.95 -8.97
N ASP A 143 0.08 8.85 -8.13
CA ASP A 143 0.18 10.29 -8.32
C ASP A 143 1.43 10.88 -7.69
N GLY A 144 1.96 10.25 -6.66
CA GLY A 144 3.18 10.70 -5.98
C GLY A 144 3.73 9.62 -5.07
N ILE A 145 4.95 9.81 -4.60
CA ILE A 145 5.58 8.90 -3.64
C ILE A 145 6.09 9.66 -2.43
N LEU A 146 6.11 8.95 -1.30
CA LEU A 146 6.78 9.37 -0.08
C LEU A 146 7.91 8.37 0.19
N ILE A 147 9.13 8.87 0.30
CA ILE A 147 10.30 8.02 0.57
C ILE A 147 10.59 8.03 2.05
N VAL A 148 10.54 6.85 2.67
CA VAL A 148 10.90 6.65 4.08
C VAL A 148 12.31 6.07 4.12
N THR A 149 13.19 6.71 4.87
CA THR A 149 14.59 6.32 4.95
C THR A 149 15.14 6.51 6.36
N SER A 150 16.32 5.95 6.59
CA SER A 150 17.11 6.17 7.80
C SER A 150 18.35 6.98 7.48
N PRO A 151 19.01 7.60 8.48
CA PRO A 151 20.30 8.28 8.25
C PRO A 151 21.35 7.36 7.62
N GLN A 152 21.36 6.09 7.98
CA GLN A 152 22.28 5.11 7.42
C GLN A 152 22.03 4.87 5.94
N GLU A 153 20.77 4.78 5.52
CA GLU A 153 20.41 4.60 4.10
C GLU A 153 20.79 5.83 3.26
N LEU A 154 20.68 7.03 3.83
CA LEU A 154 21.11 8.25 3.16
C LEU A 154 22.61 8.19 2.84
N VAL A 155 23.42 7.72 3.79
CA VAL A 155 24.87 7.57 3.60
C VAL A 155 25.18 6.52 2.54
N GLN A 156 24.38 5.46 2.44
CA GLN A 156 24.57 4.37 1.48
C GLN A 156 23.98 4.68 0.09
N MET A 157 23.44 5.89 -0.11
CA MET A 157 22.86 6.34 -1.38
C MET A 157 21.64 5.51 -1.86
N ILE A 158 21.01 4.74 -0.98
CA ILE A 158 19.83 3.94 -1.34
C ILE A 158 18.65 4.85 -1.74
N VAL A 159 18.52 5.99 -1.08
CA VAL A 159 17.51 7.00 -1.40
C VAL A 159 17.63 7.50 -2.83
N LYS A 160 18.87 7.63 -3.34
CA LYS A 160 19.10 8.05 -4.71
C LYS A 160 18.49 7.06 -5.71
N LYS A 161 18.57 5.76 -5.43
CA LYS A 161 17.95 4.72 -6.28
C LYS A 161 16.43 4.86 -6.31
N ALA A 162 15.80 5.08 -5.15
CA ALA A 162 14.36 5.30 -5.07
C ALA A 162 13.95 6.58 -5.81
N TYR A 163 14.72 7.65 -5.64
CA TYR A 163 14.52 8.90 -6.35
C TYR A 163 14.59 8.69 -7.88
N ASN A 164 15.62 8.00 -8.35
CA ASN A 164 15.79 7.73 -9.78
C ASN A 164 14.66 6.87 -10.34
N MET A 165 14.19 5.89 -9.60
CA MET A 165 13.06 5.06 -9.99
C MET A 165 11.81 5.91 -10.21
N ALA A 166 11.48 6.78 -9.27
CA ALA A 166 10.33 7.67 -9.38
C ALA A 166 10.48 8.63 -10.55
N LYS A 167 11.68 9.16 -10.76
CA LYS A 167 11.98 10.07 -11.88
C LYS A 167 11.81 9.38 -13.23
N MET A 168 12.25 8.14 -13.35
CA MET A 168 12.06 7.35 -14.58
C MET A 168 10.58 7.13 -14.90
N MET A 169 9.72 7.09 -13.91
CA MET A 169 8.29 6.88 -14.05
C MET A 169 7.50 8.21 -14.08
N ASN A 170 8.18 9.36 -14.04
CA ASN A 170 7.56 10.68 -13.97
C ASN A 170 6.59 10.83 -12.78
N ILE A 171 6.93 10.26 -11.64
CA ILE A 171 6.12 10.34 -10.43
C ILE A 171 6.71 11.40 -9.50
N PRO A 172 5.92 12.39 -9.05
CA PRO A 172 6.36 13.38 -8.06
C PRO A 172 6.73 12.74 -6.71
N ILE A 173 7.69 13.34 -6.06
CA ILE A 173 8.20 12.91 -4.75
C ILE A 173 7.82 13.94 -3.70
#